data_6c507d6618fb1c4943e6c364fe90fe82
#
_entry.id   6c507d6618fb1c4943e6c364fe90fe82
#
_cell.length_a   1.000
_cell.length_b   1.000
_cell.length_c   1.000
_cell.angle_alpha   90.00
_cell.angle_beta   90.00
_cell.angle_gamma   90.00
#
_symmetry.space_group_name_H-M   'P 1'
#
loop_
_entity.id
_entity.type
_entity.pdbx_description
1 polymer ?
#
loop_
_entity_poly.entity_id
_entity_poly.type
_entity_poly.pdbx_seq_one_letter_code
_entity_poly.pdbx_strand_id
1 'polypeptide(L)'
;MTGVQTCALPIFTDILDKYPYQVSGGQKQRCACARAIINQPKLILADEPTGALDSHSSQMLLSTIQSINEDLGATILMVTHDAFSASYANRILFMRDGAIFTEIRKGGDSRRTFFEKILDVLTMMGGGMSDVR
;
A
#
# COMPACT_ATOMS: atom_id res chain seq x y z
N MET A 1 23.83 -0.57 -14.05
CA MET A 1 23.01 -0.37 -12.82
C MET A 1 21.80 -1.26 -12.93
N THR A 2 21.49 -2.05 -11.91
CA THR A 2 20.31 -2.89 -11.89
C THR A 2 19.07 -2.04 -11.61
N GLY A 3 17.86 -2.40 -12.12
CA GLY A 3 16.64 -1.63 -11.91
C GLY A 3 16.30 -1.33 -10.46
N VAL A 4 16.72 -2.19 -9.53
CA VAL A 4 16.58 -2.00 -8.08
C VAL A 4 17.35 -0.78 -7.57
N GLN A 5 18.55 -0.51 -8.08
CA GLN A 5 19.31 0.68 -7.70
C GLN A 5 18.65 1.96 -8.19
N THR A 6 18.02 1.93 -9.36
CA THR A 6 17.34 3.10 -9.93
C THR A 6 16.06 3.49 -9.17
N CYS A 7 15.29 2.51 -8.67
CA CYS A 7 14.11 2.78 -7.84
C CYS A 7 14.45 3.15 -6.39
N ALA A 8 15.55 2.63 -5.84
CA ALA A 8 15.93 2.89 -4.45
C ALA A 8 16.59 4.26 -4.26
N LEU A 9 17.39 4.73 -5.22
CA LEU A 9 18.15 5.97 -5.12
C LEU A 9 17.29 7.22 -4.83
N PRO A 10 16.16 7.47 -5.51
CA PRO A 10 15.32 8.63 -5.21
C PRO A 10 14.68 8.58 -3.82
N ILE A 11 14.54 7.38 -3.25
CA ILE A 11 13.92 7.15 -1.94
C ILE A 11 14.87 7.55 -0.79
N PHE A 12 16.18 7.57 -1.03
CA PHE A 12 17.20 7.62 0.00
C PHE A 12 18.11 8.84 -0.01
N THR A 13 18.15 9.65 -1.07
CA THR A 13 19.14 10.72 -1.23
C THR A 13 19.25 11.66 -0.04
N ASP A 14 18.13 11.90 0.64
CA ASP A 14 18.04 12.83 1.77
C ASP A 14 18.32 12.19 3.15
N ILE A 15 18.52 10.86 3.20
CA ILE A 15 18.70 10.15 4.48
C ILE A 15 19.91 9.24 4.56
N LEU A 16 20.72 9.18 3.49
CA LEU A 16 21.91 8.31 3.42
C LEU A 16 22.91 8.55 4.57
N ASP A 17 23.05 9.80 5.00
CA ASP A 17 23.99 10.20 6.05
C ASP A 17 23.34 10.36 7.43
N LYS A 18 22.06 9.93 7.58
CA LYS A 18 21.32 10.05 8.84
C LYS A 18 21.32 8.77 9.67
N TYR A 19 21.43 8.93 10.97
CA TYR A 19 21.24 7.82 11.91
C TYR A 19 19.75 7.48 12.08
N PRO A 20 19.41 6.24 12.49
CA PRO A 20 18.01 5.78 12.64
C PRO A 20 17.13 6.66 13.54
N TYR A 21 17.71 7.35 14.52
CA TYR A 21 16.97 8.26 15.42
C TYR A 21 16.71 9.65 14.80
N GLN A 22 17.38 9.98 13.69
CA GLN A 22 17.25 11.24 12.96
C GLN A 22 16.24 11.17 11.80
N VAL A 23 15.69 9.99 11.51
CA VAL A 23 14.75 9.79 10.41
C VAL A 23 13.32 9.71 10.91
N SER A 24 12.38 10.28 10.12
CA SER A 24 10.94 10.24 10.41
C SER A 24 10.36 8.83 10.23
N GLY A 25 9.15 8.59 10.75
CA GLY A 25 8.42 7.32 10.56
C GLY A 25 8.26 6.96 9.08
N GLY A 26 7.89 7.92 8.23
CA GLY A 26 7.77 7.72 6.79
C GLY A 26 9.10 7.38 6.11
N GLN A 27 10.20 8.01 6.53
CA GLN A 27 11.53 7.68 6.06
C GLN A 27 11.94 6.26 6.45
N LYS A 28 11.65 5.83 7.69
CA LYS A 28 11.87 4.44 8.15
C LYS A 28 11.09 3.44 7.30
N GLN A 29 9.83 3.72 6.97
CA GLN A 29 9.02 2.85 6.12
C GLN A 29 9.56 2.75 4.70
N ARG A 30 10.03 3.85 4.12
CA ARG A 30 10.68 3.81 2.80
C ARG A 30 11.98 2.98 2.84
N CYS A 31 12.78 3.09 3.92
CA CYS A 31 13.92 2.21 4.13
C CYS A 31 13.53 0.72 4.18
N ALA A 32 12.42 0.40 4.85
CA ALA A 32 11.89 -0.96 4.89
C ALA A 32 11.48 -1.47 3.50
N CYS A 33 10.83 -0.62 2.68
CA CYS A 33 10.51 -0.95 1.29
C CYS A 33 11.77 -1.25 0.46
N ALA A 34 12.78 -0.40 0.55
CA ALA A 34 14.01 -0.62 -0.19
C ALA A 34 14.74 -1.90 0.26
N ARG A 35 14.77 -2.18 1.56
CA ARG A 35 15.31 -3.44 2.07
C ARG A 35 14.53 -4.64 1.53
N ALA A 36 13.21 -4.53 1.41
CA ALA A 36 12.38 -5.60 0.89
C ALA A 36 12.68 -5.94 -0.58
N ILE A 37 13.10 -4.96 -1.41
CA ILE A 37 13.33 -5.15 -2.84
C ILE A 37 14.77 -5.53 -3.21
N ILE A 38 15.72 -5.46 -2.29
CA ILE A 38 17.16 -5.72 -2.56
C ILE A 38 17.38 -7.07 -3.25
N ASN A 39 16.67 -8.11 -2.81
CA ASN A 39 16.79 -9.47 -3.34
C ASN A 39 15.87 -9.75 -4.54
N GLN A 40 15.26 -8.73 -5.11
CA GLN A 40 14.30 -8.83 -6.24
C GLN A 40 13.21 -9.91 -5.98
N PRO A 41 12.45 -9.82 -4.88
CA PRO A 41 11.45 -10.82 -4.53
C PRO A 41 10.32 -10.81 -5.55
N LYS A 42 9.69 -11.97 -5.77
CA LYS A 42 8.48 -12.07 -6.58
C LYS A 42 7.22 -11.63 -5.82
N LEU A 43 7.25 -11.70 -4.50
CA LEU A 43 6.15 -11.33 -3.61
C LEU A 43 6.66 -10.49 -2.44
N ILE A 44 6.00 -9.36 -2.21
CA ILE A 44 6.24 -8.47 -1.08
C ILE A 44 4.96 -8.45 -0.23
N LEU A 45 5.11 -8.62 1.07
CA LEU A 45 4.02 -8.52 2.04
C LEU A 45 4.09 -7.19 2.77
N ALA A 46 2.99 -6.45 2.80
CA ALA A 46 2.84 -5.19 3.49
C ALA A 46 1.63 -5.23 4.43
N ASP A 47 1.88 -5.21 5.72
CA ASP A 47 0.84 -5.24 6.76
C ASP A 47 0.69 -3.83 7.35
N GLU A 48 -0.47 -3.21 7.12
CA GLU A 48 -0.82 -1.84 7.54
C GLU A 48 0.33 -0.83 7.33
N PRO A 49 0.90 -0.71 6.11
CA PRO A 49 2.15 0.02 5.89
C PRO A 49 2.04 1.52 6.21
N THR A 50 0.83 2.08 6.24
CA THR A 50 0.56 3.49 6.49
C THR A 50 0.05 3.78 7.90
N GLY A 51 -0.18 2.77 8.75
CA GLY A 51 -0.92 2.87 10.00
C GLY A 51 -0.35 3.87 11.04
N ALA A 52 0.94 4.18 10.96
CA ALA A 52 1.60 5.13 11.88
C ALA A 52 2.08 6.42 11.18
N LEU A 53 1.59 6.70 9.96
CA LEU A 53 2.06 7.80 9.14
C LEU A 53 1.00 8.90 9.00
N ASP A 54 1.46 10.15 8.87
CA ASP A 54 0.63 11.26 8.41
C ASP A 54 0.22 11.08 6.94
N SER A 55 -0.77 11.85 6.50
CA SER A 55 -1.35 11.73 5.16
C SER A 55 -0.33 11.93 4.03
N HIS A 56 0.61 12.87 4.19
CA HIS A 56 1.63 13.13 3.17
C HIS A 56 2.63 11.97 3.08
N SER A 57 3.13 11.49 4.22
CA SER A 57 4.04 10.34 4.30
C SER A 57 3.38 9.06 3.79
N SER A 58 2.09 8.85 4.09
CA SER A 58 1.30 7.74 3.56
C SER A 58 1.22 7.77 2.04
N GLN A 59 0.91 8.92 1.46
CA GLN A 59 0.84 9.09 0.01
C GLN A 59 2.18 8.79 -0.66
N MET A 60 3.28 9.30 -0.10
CA MET A 60 4.62 9.05 -0.63
C MET A 60 4.99 7.56 -0.57
N LEU A 61 4.67 6.89 0.54
CA LEU A 61 4.92 5.45 0.69
C LEU A 61 4.11 4.64 -0.31
N LEU A 62 2.81 4.91 -0.44
CA LEU A 62 1.92 4.19 -1.36
C LEU A 62 2.33 4.38 -2.83
N SER A 63 2.74 5.59 -3.20
CA SER A 63 3.30 5.86 -4.53
C SER A 63 4.59 5.06 -4.77
N THR A 64 5.44 4.93 -3.76
CA THR A 64 6.66 4.10 -3.83
C THR A 64 6.31 2.63 -4.01
N ILE A 65 5.34 2.10 -3.26
CA ILE A 65 4.86 0.72 -3.36
C ILE A 65 4.29 0.46 -4.77
N GLN A 66 3.54 1.40 -5.32
CA GLN A 66 3.01 1.31 -6.67
C GLN A 66 4.13 1.26 -7.72
N SER A 67 5.13 2.14 -7.63
CA SER A 67 6.30 2.12 -8.53
C SER A 67 7.07 0.79 -8.45
N ILE A 68 7.22 0.20 -7.27
CA ILE A 68 7.85 -1.12 -7.11
C ILE A 68 7.08 -2.19 -7.88
N ASN A 69 5.75 -2.16 -7.82
CA ASN A 69 4.91 -3.10 -8.59
C ASN A 69 5.03 -2.87 -10.10
N GLU A 70 4.94 -1.61 -10.55
CA GLU A 70 4.91 -1.25 -11.97
C GLU A 70 6.29 -1.42 -12.63
N ASP A 71 7.36 -0.95 -11.98
CA ASP A 71 8.70 -0.89 -12.55
C ASP A 71 9.49 -2.19 -12.40
N LEU A 72 9.30 -2.90 -11.27
CA LEU A 72 10.02 -4.14 -10.96
C LEU A 72 9.20 -5.40 -11.20
N GLY A 73 7.90 -5.27 -11.49
CA GLY A 73 7.01 -6.41 -11.70
C GLY A 73 6.79 -7.28 -10.44
N ALA A 74 7.15 -6.79 -9.25
CA ALA A 74 6.95 -7.50 -8.01
C ALA A 74 5.45 -7.55 -7.65
N THR A 75 4.94 -8.71 -7.27
CA THR A 75 3.60 -8.82 -6.72
C THR A 75 3.60 -8.29 -5.27
N ILE A 76 2.65 -7.42 -4.95
CA ILE A 76 2.54 -6.86 -3.60
C ILE A 76 1.20 -7.28 -3.01
N LEU A 77 1.24 -7.95 -1.87
CA LEU A 77 0.07 -8.26 -1.05
C LEU A 77 0.05 -7.32 0.13
N MET A 78 -0.90 -6.39 0.12
CA MET A 78 -1.08 -5.41 1.19
C MET A 78 -2.32 -5.74 2.01
N VAL A 79 -2.18 -5.76 3.32
CA VAL A 79 -3.30 -5.83 4.27
C VAL A 79 -3.51 -4.43 4.84
N THR A 80 -4.73 -3.92 4.77
CA THR A 80 -5.11 -2.62 5.33
C THR A 80 -6.60 -2.54 5.59
N HIS A 81 -7.00 -1.73 6.56
CA HIS A 81 -8.40 -1.34 6.81
C HIS A 81 -8.70 0.06 6.26
N ASP A 82 -7.70 0.74 5.71
CA ASP A 82 -7.83 2.09 5.17
C ASP A 82 -8.17 2.07 3.68
N ALA A 83 -9.33 2.64 3.33
CA ALA A 83 -9.83 2.73 1.96
C ALA A 83 -8.91 3.54 1.03
N PHE A 84 -8.24 4.57 1.57
CA PHE A 84 -7.30 5.38 0.79
C PHE A 84 -6.09 4.55 0.37
N SER A 85 -5.48 3.81 1.30
CA SER A 85 -4.37 2.90 1.02
C SER A 85 -4.80 1.81 0.02
N ALA A 86 -5.98 1.22 0.21
CA ALA A 86 -6.53 0.21 -0.69
C ALA A 86 -6.72 0.72 -2.12
N SER A 87 -7.01 2.01 -2.33
CA SER A 87 -7.24 2.60 -3.66
C SER A 87 -6.00 2.60 -4.57
N TYR A 88 -4.81 2.36 -4.02
CA TYR A 88 -3.57 2.20 -4.79
C TYR A 88 -3.39 0.78 -5.38
N ALA A 89 -4.18 -0.19 -4.92
CA ALA A 89 -4.12 -1.56 -5.43
C ALA A 89 -4.85 -1.70 -6.78
N ASN A 90 -4.49 -2.73 -7.55
CA ASN A 90 -5.18 -3.09 -8.78
C ASN A 90 -6.35 -4.06 -8.54
N ARG A 91 -6.32 -4.78 -7.40
CA ARG A 91 -7.29 -5.79 -7.00
C ARG A 91 -7.47 -5.76 -5.49
N ILE A 92 -8.69 -5.83 -5.02
CA ILE A 92 -9.02 -5.83 -3.59
C ILE A 92 -9.91 -7.03 -3.28
N LEU A 93 -9.53 -7.76 -2.25
CA LEU A 93 -10.32 -8.80 -1.63
C LEU A 93 -10.85 -8.28 -0.30
N PHE A 94 -12.15 -8.14 -0.18
CA PHE A 94 -12.78 -7.76 1.08
C PHE A 94 -13.01 -9.01 1.92
N MET A 95 -12.55 -8.96 3.16
CA MET A 95 -12.69 -10.07 4.11
C MET A 95 -13.62 -9.67 5.26
N ARG A 96 -14.49 -10.61 5.66
CA ARG A 96 -15.35 -10.49 6.82
C ARG A 96 -15.49 -11.86 7.48
N ASP A 97 -15.37 -11.90 8.81
CA ASP A 97 -15.52 -13.12 9.62
C ASP A 97 -14.64 -14.29 9.13
N GLY A 98 -13.41 -13.99 8.70
CA GLY A 98 -12.44 -14.99 8.22
C GLY A 98 -12.69 -15.51 6.80
N ALA A 99 -13.68 -14.97 6.07
CA ALA A 99 -14.00 -15.36 4.71
C ALA A 99 -13.90 -14.18 3.73
N ILE A 100 -13.68 -14.49 2.45
CA ILE A 100 -13.76 -13.48 1.39
C ILE A 100 -15.23 -13.13 1.16
N PHE A 101 -15.57 -11.87 1.41
CA PHE A 101 -16.90 -11.34 1.18
C PHE A 101 -17.14 -11.02 -0.30
N THR A 102 -16.21 -10.29 -0.92
CA THR A 102 -16.27 -9.91 -2.34
C THR A 102 -14.89 -9.49 -2.84
N GLU A 103 -14.79 -9.37 -4.16
CA GLU A 103 -13.61 -8.90 -4.87
C GLU A 103 -13.98 -7.76 -5.82
N ILE A 104 -13.13 -6.72 -5.89
CA ILE A 104 -13.21 -5.70 -6.93
C ILE A 104 -11.86 -5.49 -7.59
N ARG A 105 -11.88 -5.04 -8.85
CA ARG A 105 -10.70 -4.73 -9.64
C ARG A 105 -10.78 -3.30 -10.17
N LYS A 106 -9.64 -2.62 -10.17
CA LYS A 106 -9.53 -1.25 -10.67
C LYS A 106 -9.77 -1.19 -12.18
N GLY A 107 -9.16 -2.10 -12.94
CA GLY A 107 -9.24 -2.08 -14.40
C GLY A 107 -8.80 -0.75 -15.00
N GLY A 108 -9.65 -0.15 -15.84
CA GLY A 108 -9.43 1.16 -16.44
C GLY A 108 -9.91 2.36 -15.61
N ASP A 109 -10.39 2.15 -14.40
CA ASP A 109 -10.89 3.23 -13.55
C ASP A 109 -9.76 4.16 -13.08
N SER A 110 -10.11 5.44 -12.90
CA SER A 110 -9.25 6.34 -12.14
C SER A 110 -9.16 5.89 -10.67
N ARG A 111 -8.09 6.28 -9.96
CA ARG A 111 -7.96 5.99 -8.53
C ARG A 111 -9.14 6.56 -7.74
N ARG A 112 -9.66 7.73 -8.10
CA ARG A 112 -10.82 8.35 -7.46
C ARG A 112 -12.07 7.49 -7.62
N THR A 113 -12.38 7.09 -8.83
CA THR A 113 -13.53 6.22 -9.12
C THR A 113 -13.41 4.88 -8.39
N PHE A 114 -12.21 4.33 -8.34
CA PHE A 114 -11.97 3.08 -7.63
C PHE A 114 -12.12 3.24 -6.12
N PHE A 115 -11.66 4.35 -5.55
CA PHE A 115 -11.86 4.69 -4.13
C PHE A 115 -13.36 4.79 -3.79
N GLU A 116 -14.18 5.43 -4.63
CA GLU A 116 -15.64 5.52 -4.45
C GLU A 116 -16.27 4.12 -4.42
N LYS A 117 -15.87 3.22 -5.34
CA LYS A 117 -16.31 1.80 -5.34
C LYS A 117 -15.92 1.06 -4.05
N ILE A 118 -14.74 1.33 -3.50
CA ILE A 118 -14.30 0.76 -2.22
C ILE A 118 -15.24 1.19 -1.09
N LEU A 119 -15.57 2.49 -1.02
CA LEU A 119 -16.48 3.02 0.01
C LEU A 119 -17.89 2.41 -0.10
N ASP A 120 -18.40 2.19 -1.31
CA ASP A 120 -19.67 1.53 -1.53
C ASP A 120 -19.68 0.12 -0.95
N VAL A 121 -18.64 -0.68 -1.21
CA VAL A 121 -18.53 -2.04 -0.66
C VAL A 121 -18.41 -2.01 0.87
N LEU A 122 -17.60 -1.10 1.43
CA LEU A 122 -17.48 -0.96 2.89
C LEU A 122 -18.81 -0.59 3.54
N THR A 123 -19.60 0.27 2.90
CA THR A 123 -20.95 0.63 3.36
C THR A 123 -21.87 -0.59 3.37
N MET A 124 -21.84 -1.42 2.32
CA MET A 124 -22.62 -2.67 2.28
C MET A 124 -22.17 -3.65 3.37
N MET A 125 -20.88 -3.73 3.64
CA MET A 125 -20.34 -4.57 4.71
C MET A 125 -20.74 -4.10 6.10
N GLY A 126 -20.79 -2.78 6.33
CA GLY A 126 -21.21 -2.16 7.60
C GLY A 126 -22.73 -2.16 7.82
N GLY A 127 -23.50 -2.03 6.75
CA GLY A 127 -24.98 -1.96 6.83
C GLY A 127 -25.66 -3.26 7.24
N GLY A 128 -24.95 -4.39 7.21
CA GLY A 128 -25.45 -5.68 7.70
C GLY A 128 -25.48 -5.84 9.22
N MET A 129 -24.99 -4.86 9.98
CA MET A 129 -25.00 -4.90 11.47
C MET A 129 -26.17 -4.14 12.13
N SER A 130 -27.07 -3.55 11.36
CA SER A 130 -28.22 -2.79 11.91
C SER A 130 -29.52 -3.60 12.07
N ASP A 131 -29.51 -4.92 11.79
CA ASP A 131 -30.72 -5.76 11.87
C ASP A 131 -30.61 -6.91 12.91
N VAL A 132 -30.01 -6.64 14.07
CA VAL A 132 -30.14 -7.50 15.25
C VAL A 132 -30.64 -6.63 16.40
N ARG A 133 -31.95 -6.49 16.51
CA ARG A 133 -32.64 -6.19 17.74
C ARG A 133 -33.21 -7.47 18.32
#